data_e3e602423f17d4240ed28759bf6175be
#
_entry.id   e3e602423f17d4240ed28759bf6175be
#
_cell.length_a   1.000
_cell.length_b   1.000
_cell.length_c   1.000
_cell.angle_alpha   90.00
_cell.angle_beta   90.00
_cell.angle_gamma   90.00
#
_symmetry.space_group_name_H-M   'P 1'
#
loop_
_entity.id
_entity.type
_entity.pdbx_description
1 polymer ?
#
loop_
_entity_poly.entity_id
_entity_poly.type
_entity_poly.pdbx_seq_one_letter_code
_entity_poly.pdbx_strand_id
1 'polypeptide(L)'
;PEVYVKNKSYLNNDEMVGAITKNNGQIEKEGAVIGIEVDGNNFSGFPTPSKRQEIYSQTVVDFGYPEHATPGYRIKSHVHLDEMDKSKNECVLLPNFRLPTHIHSRSANAKWLTEIAHKNPIWIHTKDAKRLGVVDGDLLKITTEIGWFVDKVWVTEAIKPGIVACSHHIGRWRRQQDEGNRFMTNTVSIDNLGKGKWKMKTVKGIEPWATKDPDTNRVWWRDGGVHQNITHAANPDPISGAHCWLQKVSISKPNHDEKYGDIFVDTNKSFEHFKKWNKWAKDRENHPKNLRRPLWMGRPLTPKENNFYLKDS
;
A
#
# COMPACT_ATOMS: atom_id res chain seq x y z
N PRO A 1 -26.37 7.09 17.30
CA PRO A 1 -27.45 8.07 17.20
C PRO A 1 -27.15 9.35 17.98
N GLU A 2 -26.76 9.31 19.25
CA GLU A 2 -26.53 10.50 20.08
C GLU A 2 -25.48 11.47 19.51
N VAL A 3 -24.41 10.97 18.91
CA VAL A 3 -23.37 11.80 18.29
C VAL A 3 -23.93 12.57 17.09
N TYR A 4 -24.81 11.94 16.34
CA TYR A 4 -25.45 12.57 15.20
C TYR A 4 -26.46 13.65 15.60
N VAL A 5 -27.23 13.40 16.66
CA VAL A 5 -28.15 14.36 17.24
C VAL A 5 -27.40 15.62 17.73
N LYS A 6 -26.27 15.46 18.39
CA LYS A 6 -25.42 16.59 18.85
C LYS A 6 -24.92 17.46 17.72
N ASN A 7 -24.74 16.93 16.52
CA ASN A 7 -24.30 17.67 15.34
C ASN A 7 -25.43 18.34 14.55
N LYS A 8 -26.66 18.38 15.10
CA LYS A 8 -27.84 19.03 14.49
C LYS A 8 -28.17 18.56 13.07
N SER A 9 -28.07 17.27 12.86
CA SER A 9 -28.41 16.65 11.57
C SER A 9 -29.89 16.40 11.38
N TYR A 10 -30.75 17.28 11.94
CA TYR A 10 -32.18 17.23 11.75
C TYR A 10 -32.60 17.84 10.40
N LEU A 11 -33.61 17.25 9.77
CA LEU A 11 -34.33 17.91 8.68
C LEU A 11 -35.22 19.01 9.26
N ASN A 12 -35.20 20.16 8.64
CA ASN A 12 -36.09 21.28 9.03
C ASN A 12 -37.47 21.12 8.40
N ASN A 13 -38.41 21.98 8.81
CA ASN A 13 -39.79 21.92 8.33
C ASN A 13 -39.87 22.14 6.81
N ASP A 14 -39.08 23.02 6.23
CA ASP A 14 -39.08 23.29 4.78
C ASP A 14 -38.59 22.11 3.96
N GLU A 15 -37.59 21.40 4.48
CA GLU A 15 -37.10 20.17 3.89
C GLU A 15 -38.16 19.06 3.93
N MET A 16 -38.96 19.01 4.98
CA MET A 16 -40.05 18.03 5.17
C MET A 16 -41.30 18.32 4.34
N VAL A 17 -41.49 19.54 3.83
CA VAL A 17 -42.65 19.86 2.96
C VAL A 17 -42.60 18.98 1.70
N GLY A 18 -43.67 18.19 1.50
CA GLY A 18 -43.80 17.26 0.37
C GLY A 18 -42.97 16.00 0.50
N ALA A 19 -42.30 15.78 1.63
CA ALA A 19 -41.59 14.54 1.91
C ALA A 19 -42.53 13.44 2.44
N ILE A 20 -42.20 12.18 2.15
CA ILE A 20 -42.97 11.02 2.58
C ILE A 20 -42.04 10.11 3.40
N THR A 21 -42.45 9.80 4.61
CA THR A 21 -41.76 8.79 5.44
C THR A 21 -42.26 7.40 5.12
N LYS A 22 -41.38 6.51 4.71
CA LYS A 22 -41.70 5.11 4.40
C LYS A 22 -41.69 4.23 5.66
N ASN A 23 -42.26 3.03 5.56
CA ASN A 23 -42.34 2.09 6.67
C ASN A 23 -40.98 1.66 7.25
N ASN A 24 -39.90 1.77 6.45
CA ASN A 24 -38.53 1.51 6.89
C ASN A 24 -37.86 2.73 7.53
N GLY A 25 -38.60 3.83 7.71
CA GLY A 25 -38.10 5.09 8.26
C GLY A 25 -37.40 6.01 7.25
N GLN A 26 -37.21 5.60 6.00
CA GLN A 26 -36.61 6.49 5.00
C GLN A 26 -37.57 7.62 4.64
N ILE A 27 -37.01 8.83 4.56
CA ILE A 27 -37.75 10.03 4.17
C ILE A 27 -37.38 10.37 2.74
N GLU A 28 -38.37 10.32 1.86
CA GLU A 28 -38.20 10.61 0.43
C GLU A 28 -38.90 11.89 0.03
N LYS A 29 -38.25 12.67 -0.83
CA LYS A 29 -38.81 13.86 -1.49
C LYS A 29 -38.40 13.84 -2.95
N GLU A 30 -39.37 13.95 -3.85
CA GLU A 30 -39.11 13.97 -5.31
C GLU A 30 -38.30 12.79 -5.82
N GLY A 31 -38.53 11.60 -5.25
CA GLY A 31 -37.83 10.36 -5.63
C GLY A 31 -36.41 10.21 -5.06
N ALA A 32 -35.96 11.13 -4.24
CA ALA A 32 -34.65 11.05 -3.57
C ALA A 32 -34.82 10.82 -2.07
N VAL A 33 -33.99 9.96 -1.49
CA VAL A 33 -33.92 9.76 -0.04
C VAL A 33 -33.17 10.94 0.57
N ILE A 34 -33.86 11.79 1.30
CA ILE A 34 -33.31 13.01 1.92
C ILE A 34 -32.93 12.80 3.38
N GLY A 35 -33.51 11.79 4.05
CA GLY A 35 -33.28 11.57 5.47
C GLY A 35 -33.87 10.28 5.98
N ILE A 36 -33.89 10.18 7.30
CA ILE A 36 -34.40 9.01 8.04
C ILE A 36 -35.12 9.46 9.31
N GLU A 37 -36.27 8.87 9.59
CA GLU A 37 -36.93 8.96 10.88
C GLU A 37 -36.42 7.89 11.84
N VAL A 38 -36.04 8.30 13.05
CA VAL A 38 -35.66 7.43 14.15
C VAL A 38 -36.32 7.96 15.43
N ASP A 39 -37.11 7.14 16.09
CA ASP A 39 -37.78 7.47 17.36
C ASP A 39 -38.59 8.81 17.28
N GLY A 40 -39.32 9.00 16.17
CA GLY A 40 -40.13 10.17 15.96
C GLY A 40 -39.35 11.43 15.57
N ASN A 41 -38.07 11.35 15.34
CA ASN A 41 -37.25 12.47 14.92
C ASN A 41 -36.73 12.28 13.48
N ASN A 42 -36.81 13.38 12.70
CA ASN A 42 -36.41 13.40 11.29
C ASN A 42 -34.96 13.89 11.16
N PHE A 43 -34.04 12.99 10.80
CA PHE A 43 -32.63 13.28 10.61
C PHE A 43 -32.25 13.32 9.13
N SER A 44 -31.30 14.15 8.75
CA SER A 44 -30.63 14.07 7.45
C SER A 44 -29.84 12.78 7.28
N GLY A 45 -29.47 12.17 8.38
CA GLY A 45 -28.79 10.86 8.43
C GLY A 45 -27.35 10.89 7.93
N PHE A 46 -26.78 9.71 7.72
CA PHE A 46 -25.43 9.54 7.17
C PHE A 46 -25.41 9.80 5.65
N PRO A 47 -24.25 10.20 5.09
CA PRO A 47 -24.11 10.38 3.65
C PRO A 47 -24.03 9.02 2.89
N THR A 48 -24.98 8.14 3.19
CA THR A 48 -25.16 6.81 2.60
C THR A 48 -26.52 6.75 1.87
N PRO A 49 -26.73 5.80 0.94
CA PRO A 49 -28.02 5.59 0.30
C PRO A 49 -29.18 5.37 1.28
N SER A 50 -28.95 4.62 2.35
CA SER A 50 -29.96 4.34 3.38
C SER A 50 -30.12 5.44 4.43
N LYS A 51 -29.22 6.44 4.42
CA LYS A 51 -29.10 7.45 5.48
C LYS A 51 -28.75 6.89 6.85
N ARG A 52 -28.39 5.62 6.92
CA ARG A 52 -27.93 4.92 8.12
C ARG A 52 -26.46 4.58 8.00
N GLN A 53 -25.84 4.17 9.07
CA GLN A 53 -24.55 3.50 9.01
C GLN A 53 -24.73 2.14 8.30
N GLU A 54 -24.06 1.96 7.17
CA GLU A 54 -24.17 0.74 6.38
C GLU A 54 -23.04 -0.22 6.71
N ILE A 55 -23.39 -1.41 7.17
CA ILE A 55 -22.48 -2.54 7.31
C ILE A 55 -22.53 -3.40 6.06
N TYR A 56 -23.72 -3.54 5.45
CA TYR A 56 -23.90 -4.16 4.14
C TYR A 56 -23.78 -3.11 3.04
N SER A 57 -22.95 -3.38 2.03
CA SER A 57 -22.72 -2.47 0.91
C SER A 57 -23.38 -2.97 -0.37
N GLN A 58 -24.50 -2.38 -0.73
CA GLN A 58 -25.14 -2.65 -2.03
C GLN A 58 -24.22 -2.27 -3.19
N THR A 59 -23.42 -1.22 -3.04
CA THR A 59 -22.43 -0.79 -4.05
C THR A 59 -21.43 -1.88 -4.39
N VAL A 60 -20.98 -2.64 -3.39
CA VAL A 60 -20.04 -3.76 -3.61
C VAL A 60 -20.72 -4.92 -4.35
N VAL A 61 -22.01 -5.17 -4.05
CA VAL A 61 -22.81 -6.13 -4.81
C VAL A 61 -22.94 -5.71 -6.27
N ASP A 62 -23.24 -4.44 -6.50
CA ASP A 62 -23.36 -3.86 -7.85
C ASP A 62 -22.04 -3.90 -8.63
N PHE A 63 -20.91 -3.93 -7.93
CA PHE A 63 -19.58 -4.15 -8.53
C PHE A 63 -19.35 -5.62 -8.97
N GLY A 64 -20.26 -6.53 -8.63
CA GLY A 64 -20.12 -7.95 -8.92
C GLY A 64 -19.37 -8.76 -7.85
N TYR A 65 -19.30 -8.25 -6.62
CA TYR A 65 -18.66 -8.91 -5.48
C TYR A 65 -19.62 -9.08 -4.30
N PRO A 66 -20.73 -9.81 -4.45
CA PRO A 66 -21.73 -9.96 -3.39
C PRO A 66 -21.16 -10.63 -2.13
N GLU A 67 -20.13 -11.46 -2.28
CA GLU A 67 -19.42 -12.11 -1.18
C GLU A 67 -18.65 -11.14 -0.29
N HIS A 68 -18.40 -9.91 -0.77
CA HIS A 68 -17.73 -8.84 -0.04
C HIS A 68 -18.68 -7.72 0.43
N ALA A 69 -19.98 -7.91 0.26
CA ALA A 69 -20.97 -6.89 0.63
C ALA A 69 -20.96 -6.55 2.13
N THR A 70 -20.59 -7.51 2.95
CA THR A 70 -20.35 -7.34 4.39
C THR A 70 -18.88 -7.51 4.71
N PRO A 71 -18.29 -6.66 5.58
CA PRO A 71 -16.93 -6.87 6.07
C PRO A 71 -16.80 -8.26 6.71
N GLY A 72 -15.71 -8.93 6.42
CA GLY A 72 -15.43 -10.23 6.98
C GLY A 72 -13.97 -10.62 6.79
N TYR A 73 -13.51 -11.59 7.56
CA TYR A 73 -12.19 -12.15 7.40
C TYR A 73 -12.12 -12.96 6.11
N ARG A 74 -11.17 -12.64 5.24
CA ARG A 74 -10.96 -13.29 3.94
C ARG A 74 -9.52 -13.74 3.78
N ILE A 75 -9.25 -15.00 4.03
CA ILE A 75 -7.89 -15.56 3.89
C ILE A 75 -7.38 -15.40 2.46
N LYS A 76 -8.22 -15.67 1.47
CA LYS A 76 -7.81 -15.74 0.05
C LYS A 76 -7.55 -14.39 -0.62
N SER A 77 -7.97 -13.28 -0.03
CA SER A 77 -7.77 -11.95 -0.64
C SER A 77 -6.45 -11.28 -0.27
N HIS A 78 -5.73 -11.82 0.72
CA HIS A 78 -4.49 -11.26 1.24
C HIS A 78 -3.50 -12.37 1.58
N VAL A 79 -2.27 -11.96 1.88
CA VAL A 79 -1.23 -12.86 2.39
C VAL A 79 -1.43 -13.06 3.88
N HIS A 80 -1.54 -14.29 4.33
CA HIS A 80 -1.76 -14.66 5.72
C HIS A 80 -0.63 -15.53 6.27
N LEU A 81 -0.36 -15.35 7.56
CA LEU A 81 0.70 -16.08 8.25
C LEU A 81 0.48 -17.61 8.24
N ASP A 82 -0.78 -18.03 8.29
CA ASP A 82 -1.15 -19.47 8.32
C ASP A 82 -0.89 -20.17 6.98
N GLU A 83 -0.69 -19.41 5.91
CA GLU A 83 -0.38 -19.93 4.57
C GLU A 83 1.13 -20.07 4.30
N MET A 84 1.97 -19.72 5.27
CA MET A 84 3.42 -19.71 5.10
C MET A 84 4.01 -21.11 5.33
N ASP A 85 4.77 -21.60 4.36
CA ASP A 85 5.52 -22.84 4.46
C ASP A 85 6.84 -22.61 5.22
N LYS A 86 6.86 -22.97 6.49
CA LYS A 86 8.02 -22.80 7.35
C LYS A 86 9.23 -23.62 6.88
N SER A 87 9.02 -24.73 6.17
CA SER A 87 10.12 -25.55 5.63
C SER A 87 10.89 -24.83 4.51
N LYS A 88 10.21 -23.91 3.81
CA LYS A 88 10.78 -23.04 2.77
C LYS A 88 11.22 -21.68 3.30
N ASN A 89 11.22 -21.48 4.61
CA ASN A 89 11.47 -20.19 5.23
C ASN A 89 10.53 -19.08 4.72
N GLU A 90 9.30 -19.43 4.41
CA GLU A 90 8.30 -18.46 4.01
C GLU A 90 7.84 -17.61 5.21
N CYS A 91 7.69 -16.34 4.96
CA CYS A 91 7.28 -15.31 5.91
C CYS A 91 6.34 -14.32 5.24
N VAL A 92 5.61 -13.58 6.07
CA VAL A 92 4.90 -12.39 5.60
C VAL A 92 5.83 -11.19 5.72
N LEU A 93 6.06 -10.49 4.62
CA LEU A 93 6.73 -9.19 4.65
C LEU A 93 5.71 -8.09 4.93
N LEU A 94 5.98 -7.29 5.97
CA LEU A 94 5.22 -6.12 6.38
C LEU A 94 6.02 -4.85 6.04
N PRO A 95 5.79 -4.21 4.89
CA PRO A 95 6.56 -3.05 4.47
C PRO A 95 5.90 -1.71 4.79
N ASN A 96 4.67 -1.71 5.29
CA ASN A 96 3.85 -0.51 5.39
C ASN A 96 3.89 0.21 6.75
N PHE A 97 4.83 -0.14 7.64
CA PHE A 97 5.03 0.64 8.84
C PHE A 97 5.93 1.86 8.58
N ARG A 98 5.78 2.87 9.41
CA ARG A 98 6.59 4.10 9.34
C ARG A 98 7.66 4.08 10.42
N LEU A 99 8.86 4.48 10.04
CA LEU A 99 9.90 4.79 11.01
C LEU A 99 9.52 6.06 11.78
N PRO A 100 9.84 6.16 13.07
CA PRO A 100 9.34 7.23 13.95
C PRO A 100 9.62 8.64 13.43
N THR A 101 10.78 8.86 12.83
CA THR A 101 11.23 10.18 12.37
C THR A 101 11.39 10.31 10.86
N HIS A 102 11.12 9.22 10.12
CA HIS A 102 11.38 9.19 8.69
C HIS A 102 10.13 9.04 7.87
N ILE A 103 9.98 9.92 6.89
CA ILE A 103 8.92 9.87 5.88
C ILE A 103 9.51 10.21 4.51
N HIS A 104 9.77 9.18 3.71
CA HIS A 104 10.35 9.30 2.37
C HIS A 104 11.63 10.16 2.36
N SER A 105 12.01 10.68 1.18
CA SER A 105 13.20 11.49 1.02
C SER A 105 13.18 12.81 1.79
N ARG A 106 12.01 13.31 2.19
CA ARG A 106 11.89 14.58 2.91
C ARG A 106 12.61 14.59 4.25
N SER A 107 12.57 13.50 4.98
CA SER A 107 13.17 13.39 6.31
C SER A 107 14.40 12.50 6.35
N ALA A 108 14.55 11.58 5.39
CA ALA A 108 15.70 10.69 5.31
C ALA A 108 17.05 11.40 5.10
N ASN A 109 16.99 12.66 4.71
CA ASN A 109 18.15 13.51 4.48
C ASN A 109 18.50 14.42 5.66
N ALA A 110 17.72 14.41 6.71
CA ALA A 110 17.98 15.21 7.90
C ALA A 110 18.83 14.43 8.91
N LYS A 111 20.05 14.89 9.14
CA LYS A 111 21.03 14.21 10.00
C LYS A 111 20.46 13.89 11.38
N TRP A 112 19.95 14.87 12.11
CA TRP A 112 19.39 14.69 13.47
C TRP A 112 18.18 13.77 13.51
N LEU A 113 17.33 13.76 12.49
CA LEU A 113 16.23 12.79 12.42
C LEU A 113 16.77 11.36 12.22
N THR A 114 17.83 11.24 11.46
CA THR A 114 18.51 9.98 11.22
C THR A 114 19.25 9.46 12.45
N GLU A 115 19.75 10.34 13.31
CA GLU A 115 20.37 9.97 14.59
C GLU A 115 19.38 9.32 15.54
N ILE A 116 18.09 9.70 15.50
CA ILE A 116 17.04 9.12 16.34
C ILE A 116 16.61 7.74 15.84
N ALA A 117 16.39 7.58 14.54
CA ALA A 117 15.90 6.33 13.94
C ALA A 117 16.52 6.13 12.53
N HIS A 118 17.82 6.01 12.51
CA HIS A 118 18.68 6.23 11.36
C HIS A 118 18.78 5.09 10.34
N LYS A 119 18.17 3.95 10.60
CA LYS A 119 18.28 2.79 9.71
C LYS A 119 16.93 2.21 9.36
N ASN A 120 16.87 1.56 8.24
CA ASN A 120 15.72 0.78 7.81
C ASN A 120 16.10 -0.70 7.68
N PRO A 121 16.45 -1.39 8.79
CA PRO A 121 16.81 -2.80 8.74
C PRO A 121 15.58 -3.66 8.52
N ILE A 122 15.82 -4.91 8.16
CA ILE A 122 14.82 -5.98 8.23
C ILE A 122 14.64 -6.35 9.69
N TRP A 123 13.45 -6.12 10.21
CA TRP A 123 13.05 -6.60 11.54
C TRP A 123 12.77 -8.09 11.44
N ILE A 124 13.35 -8.88 12.30
CA ILE A 124 13.14 -10.32 12.39
C ILE A 124 12.98 -10.76 13.84
N HIS A 125 12.02 -11.66 14.08
CA HIS A 125 11.83 -12.20 15.43
C HIS A 125 13.00 -13.08 15.85
N THR A 126 13.37 -13.06 17.13
CA THR A 126 14.48 -13.84 17.70
C THR A 126 14.40 -15.33 17.38
N LYS A 127 13.21 -15.94 17.37
CA LYS A 127 13.02 -17.36 17.02
C LYS A 127 13.38 -17.64 15.56
N ASP A 128 13.02 -16.75 14.64
CA ASP A 128 13.31 -16.90 13.22
C ASP A 128 14.80 -16.63 12.95
N ALA A 129 15.37 -15.60 13.60
CA ALA A 129 16.79 -15.32 13.54
C ALA A 129 17.64 -16.52 14.04
N LYS A 130 17.28 -17.12 15.18
CA LYS A 130 17.94 -18.32 15.71
C LYS A 130 17.84 -19.49 14.73
N ARG A 131 16.68 -19.72 14.13
CA ARG A 131 16.46 -20.80 13.15
C ARG A 131 17.33 -20.64 11.91
N LEU A 132 17.55 -19.40 11.45
CA LEU A 132 18.40 -19.07 10.30
C LEU A 132 19.87 -18.94 10.66
N GLY A 133 20.22 -18.86 11.94
CA GLY A 133 21.58 -18.60 12.42
C GLY A 133 22.08 -17.22 12.02
N VAL A 134 21.24 -16.17 12.18
CA VAL A 134 21.60 -14.78 11.95
C VAL A 134 21.51 -13.99 13.24
N VAL A 135 22.34 -12.95 13.36
CA VAL A 135 22.38 -12.01 14.49
C VAL A 135 22.23 -10.58 13.99
N ASP A 136 22.09 -9.63 14.92
CA ASP A 136 22.01 -8.21 14.58
C ASP A 136 23.13 -7.75 13.68
N GLY A 137 22.74 -7.04 12.60
CA GLY A 137 23.66 -6.52 11.61
C GLY A 137 24.08 -7.49 10.50
N ASP A 138 23.76 -8.78 10.64
CA ASP A 138 23.96 -9.74 9.55
C ASP A 138 23.12 -9.38 8.33
N LEU A 139 23.56 -9.87 7.17
CA LEU A 139 22.80 -9.72 5.93
C LEU A 139 21.74 -10.81 5.80
N LEU A 140 20.57 -10.40 5.38
CA LEU A 140 19.46 -11.28 5.04
C LEU A 140 18.96 -10.96 3.63
N LYS A 141 18.69 -12.00 2.87
CA LYS A 141 18.04 -11.91 1.57
C LYS A 141 16.55 -12.15 1.71
N ILE A 142 15.77 -11.21 1.23
CA ILE A 142 14.32 -11.35 1.10
C ILE A 142 14.02 -11.62 -0.36
N THR A 143 13.36 -12.72 -0.65
CA THR A 143 12.92 -13.10 -1.99
C THR A 143 11.40 -13.01 -2.07
N THR A 144 10.92 -12.18 -2.97
CA THR A 144 9.50 -12.01 -3.29
C THR A 144 9.14 -12.85 -4.51
N GLU A 145 7.89 -12.78 -4.94
CA GLU A 145 7.41 -13.46 -6.15
C GLU A 145 8.12 -12.97 -7.43
N ILE A 146 8.50 -11.70 -7.48
CA ILE A 146 9.05 -11.07 -8.69
C ILE A 146 10.51 -10.61 -8.56
N GLY A 147 11.11 -10.72 -7.39
CA GLY A 147 12.47 -10.23 -7.20
C GLY A 147 13.03 -10.53 -5.81
N TRP A 148 14.11 -9.87 -5.48
CA TRP A 148 14.76 -10.01 -4.17
C TRP A 148 15.58 -8.77 -3.81
N PHE A 149 15.87 -8.62 -2.52
CA PHE A 149 16.80 -7.61 -2.01
C PHE A 149 17.58 -8.14 -0.82
N VAL A 150 18.72 -7.51 -0.53
CA VAL A 150 19.61 -7.85 0.59
C VAL A 150 19.77 -6.66 1.51
N ASP A 151 19.41 -6.84 2.78
CA ASP A 151 19.52 -5.78 3.79
C ASP A 151 20.04 -6.37 5.11
N LYS A 152 20.43 -5.49 6.04
CA LYS A 152 20.85 -5.86 7.39
C LYS A 152 19.63 -6.19 8.25
N VAL A 153 19.81 -7.12 9.17
CA VAL A 153 18.75 -7.47 10.12
C VAL A 153 18.84 -6.68 11.43
N TRP A 154 17.70 -6.48 12.03
CA TRP A 154 17.53 -6.14 13.44
C TRP A 154 16.70 -7.24 14.09
N VAL A 155 17.35 -7.96 15.02
CA VAL A 155 16.73 -9.06 15.75
C VAL A 155 15.98 -8.50 16.94
N THR A 156 14.65 -8.72 17.02
CA THR A 156 13.81 -8.09 18.03
C THR A 156 12.61 -8.96 18.39
N GLU A 157 12.13 -8.82 19.63
CA GLU A 157 10.84 -9.40 20.07
C GLU A 157 9.65 -8.52 19.68
N ALA A 158 9.87 -7.35 19.10
CA ALA A 158 8.81 -6.41 18.75
C ALA A 158 7.99 -6.81 17.50
N ILE A 159 8.30 -7.93 16.87
CA ILE A 159 7.59 -8.48 15.73
C ILE A 159 7.17 -9.93 16.00
N LYS A 160 6.07 -10.38 15.41
CA LYS A 160 5.57 -11.74 15.57
C LYS A 160 6.44 -12.75 14.78
N PRO A 161 6.71 -13.96 15.29
CA PRO A 161 7.39 -15.00 14.53
C PRO A 161 6.69 -15.30 13.19
N GLY A 162 7.48 -15.48 12.13
CA GLY A 162 6.98 -15.70 10.77
C GLY A 162 6.62 -14.41 10.02
N ILE A 163 6.84 -13.25 10.64
CA ILE A 163 6.72 -11.95 10.00
C ILE A 163 8.10 -11.29 9.95
N VAL A 164 8.43 -10.71 8.83
CA VAL A 164 9.58 -9.80 8.68
C VAL A 164 9.07 -8.42 8.27
N ALA A 165 9.72 -7.36 8.71
CA ALA A 165 9.28 -6.01 8.41
C ALA A 165 10.44 -5.15 7.92
N CYS A 166 10.16 -4.27 6.96
CA CYS A 166 11.13 -3.33 6.41
C CYS A 166 10.36 -2.14 5.85
N SER A 167 10.62 -0.93 6.33
CA SER A 167 9.83 0.22 5.92
C SER A 167 10.00 0.56 4.44
N HIS A 168 8.89 0.90 3.78
CA HIS A 168 8.90 1.31 2.38
C HIS A 168 9.35 2.76 2.15
N HIS A 169 9.69 3.48 3.21
CA HIS A 169 9.87 4.93 3.15
C HIS A 169 11.26 5.37 2.72
N ILE A 170 12.29 4.63 3.09
CA ILE A 170 13.69 5.02 2.85
C ILE A 170 14.52 3.85 2.38
N GLY A 171 15.69 4.16 1.85
CA GLY A 171 16.67 3.20 1.38
C GLY A 171 17.31 3.59 0.06
N ARG A 172 18.30 2.82 -0.33
CA ARG A 172 19.04 2.97 -1.59
C ARG A 172 19.16 1.61 -2.28
N TRP A 173 19.57 1.63 -3.52
CA TRP A 173 19.81 0.42 -4.31
C TRP A 173 21.28 0.27 -4.66
N ARG A 174 21.72 -0.96 -4.65
CA ARG A 174 22.92 -1.40 -5.32
C ARG A 174 22.52 -2.45 -6.35
N ARG A 175 22.94 -2.29 -7.60
CA ARG A 175 22.65 -3.23 -8.67
C ARG A 175 23.93 -3.98 -9.01
N GLN A 176 23.90 -5.29 -8.89
CA GLN A 176 25.06 -6.16 -9.20
C GLN A 176 25.51 -6.05 -10.66
N GLN A 177 24.54 -5.87 -11.57
CA GLN A 177 24.83 -5.79 -13.01
C GLN A 177 25.46 -4.46 -13.45
N ASP A 178 25.46 -3.46 -12.60
CA ASP A 178 26.05 -2.18 -12.92
C ASP A 178 27.55 -2.20 -12.67
N GLU A 179 28.33 -2.46 -13.71
CA GLU A 179 29.77 -2.53 -13.64
C GLU A 179 30.37 -1.27 -13.01
N GLY A 180 31.25 -1.46 -12.03
CA GLY A 180 31.89 -0.36 -11.30
C GLY A 180 30.98 0.38 -10.31
N ASN A 181 29.70 0.02 -10.19
CA ASN A 181 28.81 0.63 -9.21
C ASN A 181 29.07 0.06 -7.82
N ARG A 182 29.85 0.77 -7.02
CA ARG A 182 30.23 0.36 -5.66
C ARG A 182 29.33 0.95 -4.58
N PHE A 183 28.46 1.87 -4.96
CA PHE A 183 27.64 2.63 -4.03
C PHE A 183 26.17 2.33 -4.22
N MET A 184 25.43 2.37 -3.13
CA MET A 184 24.00 2.32 -3.16
C MET A 184 23.44 3.61 -3.76
N THR A 185 22.61 3.48 -4.78
CA THR A 185 21.96 4.61 -5.43
C THR A 185 20.55 4.25 -5.85
N ASN A 186 19.67 5.23 -5.89
CA ASN A 186 18.36 5.18 -6.54
C ASN A 186 18.29 6.14 -7.75
N THR A 187 19.41 6.69 -8.17
CA THR A 187 19.46 7.51 -9.37
C THR A 187 19.60 6.61 -10.59
N VAL A 188 18.66 6.73 -11.48
CA VAL A 188 18.58 5.93 -12.70
C VAL A 188 18.35 6.81 -13.91
N SER A 189 18.83 6.39 -15.06
CA SER A 189 18.41 6.93 -16.35
C SER A 189 17.41 5.96 -16.99
N ILE A 190 16.51 6.52 -17.78
CA ILE A 190 15.49 5.75 -18.50
C ILE A 190 15.69 6.00 -19.98
N ASP A 191 16.08 4.96 -20.71
CA ASP A 191 16.25 5.01 -22.16
C ASP A 191 14.96 4.51 -22.81
N ASN A 192 14.40 5.29 -23.73
CA ASN A 192 13.27 4.86 -24.56
C ASN A 192 13.81 4.02 -25.73
N LEU A 193 13.43 2.75 -25.78
CA LEU A 193 13.82 1.82 -26.84
C LEU A 193 12.81 1.77 -27.99
N GLY A 194 11.77 2.59 -27.97
CA GLY A 194 10.67 2.57 -28.92
C GLY A 194 9.65 1.47 -28.67
N LYS A 195 8.50 1.52 -29.37
CA LYS A 195 7.40 0.55 -29.27
C LYS A 195 6.95 0.25 -27.83
N GLY A 196 6.93 1.26 -26.97
CA GLY A 196 6.55 1.12 -25.55
C GLY A 196 7.56 0.39 -24.67
N LYS A 197 8.78 0.18 -25.14
CA LYS A 197 9.86 -0.47 -24.37
C LYS A 197 10.78 0.58 -23.78
N TRP A 198 11.16 0.36 -22.53
CA TRP A 198 12.03 1.24 -21.76
C TRP A 198 13.14 0.44 -21.10
N LYS A 199 14.33 0.99 -21.01
CA LYS A 199 15.45 0.43 -20.28
C LYS A 199 15.86 1.37 -19.16
N MET A 200 15.86 0.84 -17.95
CA MET A 200 16.33 1.55 -16.76
C MET A 200 17.74 1.08 -16.43
N LYS A 201 18.61 2.01 -16.17
CA LYS A 201 19.99 1.75 -15.74
C LYS A 201 20.41 2.74 -14.66
N THR A 202 21.30 2.32 -13.78
CA THR A 202 21.94 3.21 -12.82
C THR A 202 22.86 4.18 -13.55
N VAL A 203 22.86 5.45 -13.14
CA VAL A 203 23.75 6.45 -13.71
C VAL A 203 25.15 6.23 -13.15
N LYS A 204 26.12 6.00 -14.04
CA LYS A 204 27.53 5.86 -13.67
C LYS A 204 28.10 7.17 -13.13
N GLY A 205 29.05 7.08 -12.21
CA GLY A 205 29.79 8.22 -11.70
C GLY A 205 29.06 9.05 -10.64
N ILE A 206 27.86 8.64 -10.21
CA ILE A 206 27.22 9.24 -9.04
C ILE A 206 27.80 8.61 -7.80
N GLU A 207 28.59 9.37 -7.09
CA GLU A 207 29.15 8.99 -5.80
C GLU A 207 28.48 9.75 -4.67
N PRO A 208 28.50 9.19 -3.45
CA PRO A 208 28.07 9.94 -2.28
C PRO A 208 28.85 11.25 -2.19
N TRP A 209 28.15 12.34 -1.96
CA TRP A 209 28.80 13.62 -1.76
C TRP A 209 29.67 13.55 -0.51
N ALA A 210 30.98 13.76 -0.68
CA ALA A 210 31.93 13.78 0.41
C ALA A 210 31.82 15.10 1.17
N THR A 211 31.59 15.03 2.46
CA THR A 211 31.58 16.18 3.36
C THR A 211 32.57 15.98 4.49
N LYS A 212 32.88 17.05 5.22
CA LYS A 212 33.67 16.98 6.46
C LYS A 212 32.92 16.29 7.60
N ASP A 213 31.59 16.16 7.48
CA ASP A 213 30.78 15.44 8.42
C ASP A 213 30.90 13.93 8.17
N PRO A 214 31.48 13.16 9.09
CA PRO A 214 31.71 11.72 8.91
C PRO A 214 30.41 10.91 8.82
N ASP A 215 29.31 11.44 9.31
CA ASP A 215 28.01 10.73 9.31
C ASP A 215 27.25 10.87 8.02
N THR A 216 27.52 11.86 7.18
CA THR A 216 26.78 12.11 5.94
C THR A 216 26.77 10.90 5.03
N ASN A 217 27.91 10.29 4.77
CA ASN A 217 28.01 9.10 3.92
C ASN A 217 27.31 7.89 4.52
N ARG A 218 27.41 7.72 5.83
CA ARG A 218 26.76 6.62 6.53
C ARG A 218 25.25 6.71 6.45
N VAL A 219 24.70 7.90 6.69
CA VAL A 219 23.27 8.15 6.69
C VAL A 219 22.64 7.98 5.31
N TRP A 220 23.27 8.56 4.31
CA TRP A 220 22.66 8.68 2.98
C TRP A 220 22.90 7.50 2.04
N TRP A 221 24.08 6.92 2.11
CA TRP A 221 24.54 6.03 1.06
C TRP A 221 24.89 4.63 1.53
N ARG A 222 25.35 4.50 2.74
CA ARG A 222 25.91 3.25 3.22
C ARG A 222 25.02 2.45 4.16
N ASP A 223 24.20 3.10 4.95
CA ASP A 223 23.50 2.47 6.07
C ASP A 223 22.01 2.82 6.16
N GLY A 224 21.45 3.51 5.19
CA GLY A 224 20.05 3.97 5.19
C GLY A 224 19.01 2.86 4.94
N GLY A 225 19.42 1.64 4.67
CA GLY A 225 18.54 0.54 4.30
C GLY A 225 18.32 0.43 2.79
N VAL A 226 17.46 -0.49 2.39
CA VAL A 226 17.12 -0.78 1.01
C VAL A 226 15.70 -0.32 0.68
N HIS A 227 15.53 0.39 -0.42
CA HIS A 227 14.22 0.78 -0.92
C HIS A 227 13.62 -0.37 -1.75
N GLN A 228 12.93 -1.28 -1.07
CA GLN A 228 12.50 -2.57 -1.61
C GLN A 228 11.23 -2.55 -2.47
N ASN A 229 10.53 -1.42 -2.59
CA ASN A 229 9.20 -1.35 -3.20
C ASN A 229 9.12 -1.94 -4.61
N ILE A 230 10.19 -1.84 -5.40
CA ILE A 230 10.20 -2.39 -6.76
C ILE A 230 10.19 -3.93 -6.80
N THR A 231 10.50 -4.59 -5.69
CA THR A 231 10.45 -6.05 -5.60
C THR A 231 9.05 -6.57 -5.26
N HIS A 232 8.10 -5.69 -4.96
CA HIS A 232 6.75 -6.10 -4.61
C HIS A 232 5.91 -6.36 -5.85
N ALA A 233 5.28 -7.52 -5.88
CA ALA A 233 4.29 -7.81 -6.91
C ALA A 233 3.08 -6.88 -6.78
N ALA A 234 2.51 -6.47 -7.91
CA ALA A 234 1.34 -5.61 -7.93
C ALA A 234 0.08 -6.41 -7.57
N ASN A 235 -0.41 -6.22 -6.36
CA ASN A 235 -1.61 -6.86 -5.81
C ASN A 235 -2.61 -5.81 -5.33
N PRO A 236 -3.20 -4.99 -6.23
CA PRO A 236 -4.23 -4.05 -5.80
C PRO A 236 -5.52 -4.79 -5.43
N ASP A 237 -6.24 -4.26 -4.46
CA ASP A 237 -7.57 -4.76 -4.14
C ASP A 237 -8.49 -4.62 -5.35
N PRO A 238 -9.19 -5.68 -5.79
CA PRO A 238 -9.95 -5.66 -7.04
C PRO A 238 -11.18 -4.75 -7.00
N ILE A 239 -11.67 -4.42 -5.82
CA ILE A 239 -12.85 -3.58 -5.63
C ILE A 239 -12.46 -2.11 -5.53
N SER A 240 -11.53 -1.79 -4.63
CA SER A 240 -11.13 -0.42 -4.32
C SER A 240 -9.94 0.07 -5.14
N GLY A 241 -9.13 -0.84 -5.70
CA GLY A 241 -7.85 -0.53 -6.32
C GLY A 241 -6.76 -0.16 -5.31
N ALA A 242 -7.03 -0.29 -4.00
CA ALA A 242 -6.04 -0.03 -2.97
C ALA A 242 -4.90 -1.05 -3.05
N HIS A 243 -3.67 -0.58 -2.88
CA HIS A 243 -2.51 -1.47 -2.91
C HIS A 243 -2.47 -2.38 -1.67
N CYS A 244 -2.35 -3.68 -1.91
CA CYS A 244 -2.11 -4.65 -0.86
C CYS A 244 -0.60 -4.72 -0.58
N TRP A 245 -0.17 -4.14 0.52
CA TRP A 245 1.26 -4.02 0.86
C TRP A 245 1.89 -5.33 1.33
N LEU A 246 1.13 -6.19 1.98
CA LEU A 246 1.65 -7.45 2.48
C LEU A 246 2.12 -8.33 1.33
N GLN A 247 3.30 -8.92 1.49
CA GLN A 247 3.89 -9.82 0.50
C GLN A 247 4.24 -11.16 1.14
N LYS A 248 4.00 -12.24 0.42
CA LYS A 248 4.59 -13.53 0.72
C LYS A 248 6.05 -13.52 0.25
N VAL A 249 6.96 -13.82 1.14
CA VAL A 249 8.40 -13.84 0.86
C VAL A 249 9.04 -15.08 1.43
N SER A 250 10.21 -15.46 0.89
CA SER A 250 11.13 -16.39 1.56
C SER A 250 12.37 -15.64 2.04
N ILE A 251 12.92 -16.08 3.15
CA ILE A 251 14.08 -15.48 3.77
C ILE A 251 15.26 -16.46 3.80
N SER A 252 16.47 -15.97 3.50
CA SER A 252 17.69 -16.76 3.50
C SER A 252 18.91 -15.91 3.79
N LYS A 253 20.02 -16.53 4.13
CA LYS A 253 21.31 -15.85 4.04
C LYS A 253 21.59 -15.53 2.57
N PRO A 254 22.22 -14.38 2.27
CA PRO A 254 22.60 -14.06 0.90
C PRO A 254 23.70 -15.00 0.40
N ASN A 255 23.85 -15.10 -0.92
CA ASN A 255 24.98 -15.76 -1.55
C ASN A 255 26.27 -14.96 -1.30
N HIS A 256 27.43 -15.58 -1.51
CA HIS A 256 28.75 -14.98 -1.21
C HIS A 256 29.05 -13.70 -2.02
N ASP A 257 28.46 -13.55 -3.19
CA ASP A 257 28.59 -12.39 -4.09
C ASP A 257 27.51 -11.32 -3.87
N GLU A 258 26.47 -11.64 -3.13
CA GLU A 258 25.39 -10.72 -2.81
C GLU A 258 25.77 -9.83 -1.61
N LYS A 259 25.54 -8.53 -1.73
CA LYS A 259 25.98 -7.52 -0.76
C LYS A 259 24.84 -6.67 -0.29
N TYR A 260 25.05 -5.98 0.81
CA TYR A 260 24.14 -4.98 1.32
C TYR A 260 23.71 -3.98 0.24
N GLY A 261 22.40 -3.82 0.08
CA GLY A 261 21.81 -2.92 -0.89
C GLY A 261 21.53 -3.55 -2.27
N ASP A 262 21.95 -4.78 -2.49
CA ASP A 262 21.67 -5.46 -3.75
C ASP A 262 20.16 -5.68 -3.91
N ILE A 263 19.68 -5.48 -5.12
CA ILE A 263 18.30 -5.60 -5.49
C ILE A 263 18.16 -6.12 -6.91
N PHE A 264 17.16 -6.96 -7.12
CA PHE A 264 16.82 -7.50 -8.43
C PHE A 264 15.32 -7.59 -8.61
N VAL A 265 14.86 -7.30 -9.81
CA VAL A 265 13.46 -7.47 -10.22
C VAL A 265 13.41 -8.13 -11.59
N ASP A 266 12.69 -9.21 -11.68
CA ASP A 266 12.31 -9.85 -12.95
C ASP A 266 11.08 -9.14 -13.52
N THR A 267 11.29 -8.27 -14.48
CA THR A 267 10.23 -7.47 -15.10
C THR A 267 9.25 -8.34 -15.90
N ASN A 268 9.67 -9.49 -16.42
CA ASN A 268 8.79 -10.41 -17.10
C ASN A 268 7.84 -11.10 -16.11
N LYS A 269 8.39 -11.59 -15.00
CA LYS A 269 7.56 -12.14 -13.91
C LYS A 269 6.59 -11.11 -13.34
N SER A 270 7.04 -9.87 -13.16
CA SER A 270 6.19 -8.77 -12.71
C SER A 270 5.02 -8.56 -13.66
N PHE A 271 5.27 -8.57 -14.96
CA PHE A 271 4.22 -8.42 -15.97
C PHE A 271 3.26 -9.61 -16.01
N GLU A 272 3.78 -10.84 -15.93
CA GLU A 272 2.93 -12.05 -15.87
C GLU A 272 2.09 -12.09 -14.59
N HIS A 273 2.64 -11.65 -13.46
CA HIS A 273 1.88 -11.50 -12.22
C HIS A 273 0.72 -10.51 -12.38
N PHE A 274 0.98 -9.35 -12.96
CA PHE A 274 -0.05 -8.36 -13.27
C PHE A 274 -1.14 -8.93 -14.20
N LYS A 275 -0.78 -9.70 -15.22
CA LYS A 275 -1.74 -10.35 -16.10
C LYS A 275 -2.64 -11.35 -15.35
N LYS A 276 -2.06 -12.15 -14.44
CA LYS A 276 -2.82 -13.08 -13.59
C LYS A 276 -3.80 -12.33 -12.71
N TRP A 277 -3.33 -11.28 -12.04
CA TRP A 277 -4.18 -10.43 -11.22
C TRP A 277 -5.29 -9.79 -12.06
N ASN A 278 -4.97 -9.30 -13.23
CA ASN A 278 -5.94 -8.68 -14.12
C ASN A 278 -7.05 -9.64 -14.58
N LYS A 279 -6.74 -10.92 -14.76
CA LYS A 279 -7.75 -11.95 -15.03
C LYS A 279 -8.61 -12.28 -13.79
N TRP A 280 -8.02 -12.22 -12.62
CA TRP A 280 -8.74 -12.49 -11.38
C TRP A 280 -9.69 -11.36 -11.00
N ALA A 281 -9.31 -10.12 -11.23
CA ALA A 281 -10.18 -8.98 -11.01
C ALA A 281 -11.33 -9.02 -12.04
N LYS A 282 -12.55 -9.26 -11.56
CA LYS A 282 -13.74 -9.48 -12.39
C LYS A 282 -14.04 -8.27 -13.27
N ASP A 283 -14.32 -8.51 -14.53
CA ASP A 283 -14.97 -7.53 -15.38
C ASP A 283 -16.47 -7.48 -15.02
N ARG A 284 -17.03 -6.30 -15.09
CA ARG A 284 -18.46 -6.15 -14.88
C ARG A 284 -19.19 -6.53 -16.17
N GLU A 285 -19.94 -7.62 -16.12
CA GLU A 285 -20.82 -8.02 -17.21
C GLU A 285 -21.82 -6.90 -17.52
N ASN A 286 -22.15 -6.73 -18.79
CA ASN A 286 -23.11 -5.75 -19.28
C ASN A 286 -22.76 -4.27 -19.02
N HIS A 287 -21.53 -3.97 -18.70
CA HIS A 287 -21.11 -2.57 -18.60
C HIS A 287 -20.54 -2.08 -19.94
N PRO A 288 -21.01 -0.93 -20.49
CA PRO A 288 -20.65 -0.47 -21.84
C PRO A 288 -19.16 -0.29 -22.09
N LYS A 289 -18.35 -0.15 -21.05
CA LYS A 289 -16.90 0.06 -21.15
C LYS A 289 -16.10 -0.99 -20.39
N ASN A 290 -16.67 -2.13 -20.05
CA ASN A 290 -16.01 -3.20 -19.27
C ASN A 290 -15.31 -2.68 -18.01
N LEU A 291 -15.87 -1.67 -17.37
CA LEU A 291 -15.31 -1.13 -16.14
C LEU A 291 -15.70 -2.01 -14.95
N ARG A 292 -14.72 -2.32 -14.10
CA ARG A 292 -14.89 -3.17 -12.93
C ARG A 292 -15.68 -2.54 -11.79
N ARG A 293 -15.94 -1.25 -11.88
CA ARG A 293 -16.78 -0.50 -10.95
C ARG A 293 -17.77 0.35 -11.75
N PRO A 294 -18.93 0.70 -11.17
CA PRO A 294 -19.88 1.58 -11.85
C PRO A 294 -19.22 2.89 -12.24
N LEU A 295 -19.63 3.42 -13.39
CA LEU A 295 -19.28 4.77 -13.79
C LEU A 295 -19.84 5.82 -12.84
N TRP A 296 -20.82 5.43 -12.04
CA TRP A 296 -21.54 6.31 -11.16
C TRP A 296 -21.55 5.72 -9.73
N MET A 297 -21.11 6.52 -8.77
CA MET A 297 -21.01 6.14 -7.34
C MET A 297 -21.70 7.19 -6.46
N GLY A 298 -22.95 7.52 -6.75
CA GLY A 298 -23.67 8.57 -6.05
C GLY A 298 -23.28 9.99 -6.47
N ARG A 299 -22.23 10.14 -7.27
CA ARG A 299 -21.83 11.39 -7.91
C ARG A 299 -21.03 11.11 -9.18
N PRO A 300 -21.03 12.01 -10.15
CA PRO A 300 -20.26 11.84 -11.39
C PRO A 300 -18.79 11.57 -11.09
N LEU A 301 -18.23 10.55 -11.75
CA LEU A 301 -16.78 10.28 -11.69
C LEU A 301 -15.99 11.25 -12.58
N THR A 302 -16.66 11.84 -13.57
CA THR A 302 -16.07 12.89 -14.41
C THR A 302 -16.25 14.23 -13.71
N PRO A 303 -15.17 14.89 -13.29
CA PRO A 303 -15.29 16.23 -12.69
C PRO A 303 -15.85 17.20 -13.71
N LYS A 304 -16.72 18.09 -13.26
CA LYS A 304 -17.19 19.20 -14.07
C LYS A 304 -16.09 20.24 -14.19
N GLU A 305 -16.07 20.98 -15.28
CA GLU A 305 -15.06 22.00 -15.55
C GLU A 305 -14.89 22.98 -14.38
N ASN A 306 -15.96 23.42 -13.78
CA ASN A 306 -15.94 24.33 -12.63
C ASN A 306 -15.37 23.74 -11.33
N ASN A 307 -15.06 22.44 -11.28
CA ASN A 307 -14.38 21.85 -10.13
C ASN A 307 -12.88 22.22 -10.08
N PHE A 308 -12.32 22.70 -11.15
CA PHE A 308 -10.91 23.09 -11.26
C PHE A 308 -10.67 24.57 -11.04
N TYR A 309 -11.72 25.38 -10.93
CA TYR A 309 -11.60 26.82 -10.73
C TYR A 309 -11.99 27.17 -9.29
N LEU A 310 -11.14 27.95 -8.64
CA LEU A 310 -11.51 28.62 -7.41
C LEU A 310 -12.64 29.62 -7.76
N LYS A 311 -13.75 29.55 -7.05
CA LYS A 311 -14.72 30.62 -7.13
C LYS A 311 -14.07 31.85 -6.50
N ASP A 312 -14.03 32.93 -7.26
CA ASP A 312 -13.72 34.24 -6.69
C ASP A 312 -14.71 34.49 -5.57
N SER A 313 -14.18 34.71 -4.38
CA SER A 313 -14.91 34.91 -3.12
C SER A 313 -15.63 36.25 -3.11
#